data_3ab03b331e733b3dcb019cf419f51873
#
_entry.id   3ab03b331e733b3dcb019cf419f51873
#
_cell.length_a   1.000
_cell.length_b   1.000
_cell.length_c   1.000
_cell.angle_alpha   90.00
_cell.angle_beta   90.00
_cell.angle_gamma   90.00
#
_symmetry.space_group_name_H-M   'P 1'
#
loop_
_entity.id
_entity.type
_entity.pdbx_description
1 polymer ?
#
loop_
_entity_poly.entity_id
_entity_poly.type
_entity_poly.pdbx_seq_one_letter_code
_entity_poly.pdbx_strand_id
1 'polypeptide(L)'
;MADTQTEAKSGKTATERDVAWSPELPARHKVKPRLRIIPVLITLVTVALAVALGWAMWDAYMGAPWTRDGTVRVYVVTMAPEVAGRIVEFPVADNQFVHKGDLLMVIDPRDYTIAVSRAEAAVTQTEANARNAELQSQRRQKLTQMAVTVEDQQTYAANAVATQAQYQQALANLDQARVNLERTQVHSPVNGWVTHLLAQLGDYANVGQNIISLVDADSFWVDGYFEEINLGSIHEGDPAEVKPMGYSQIVRGHVDSISRAINVPNAQANQQGLATVNPIFTWVRLAQRIPVRIHIDEVPEGVVLSAGMTATVQINPRPKPSVVNPKRIR
;
A
#
# COMPACT_ATOMS: atom_id res chain seq x y z
N MET A 1 26.67 -32.31 -72.07
CA MET A 1 27.11 -31.61 -73.28
C MET A 1 28.38 -30.94 -72.87
N ALA A 2 29.40 -31.60 -73.11
CA ALA A 2 30.45 -31.50 -74.19
C ALA A 2 31.50 -30.55 -73.69
N ASP A 3 32.66 -31.07 -73.24
CA ASP A 3 33.85 -31.45 -74.07
C ASP A 3 34.59 -30.19 -74.56
N THR A 4 35.84 -30.02 -74.40
CA THR A 4 36.96 -30.77 -74.99
C THR A 4 38.21 -30.05 -74.52
N GLN A 5 39.23 -30.67 -73.93
CA GLN A 5 40.45 -31.20 -74.47
C GLN A 5 41.22 -30.30 -75.50
N THR A 6 42.48 -30.04 -75.29
CA THR A 6 43.54 -30.63 -76.09
C THR A 6 44.87 -29.91 -75.82
N GLU A 7 45.83 -30.57 -75.23
CA GLU A 7 47.13 -31.03 -75.85
C GLU A 7 47.92 -29.96 -76.59
N ALA A 8 49.17 -29.80 -76.51
CA ALA A 8 50.37 -30.54 -76.25
C ALA A 8 51.55 -29.93 -77.03
N LYS A 9 52.71 -30.24 -76.63
CA LYS A 9 53.98 -30.35 -77.39
C LYS A 9 55.02 -29.24 -77.19
N SER A 10 56.05 -29.53 -76.55
CA SER A 10 57.30 -30.19 -76.98
C SER A 10 58.42 -29.27 -77.48
N GLY A 11 59.55 -29.41 -76.91
CA GLY A 11 60.81 -29.14 -77.62
C GLY A 11 61.93 -28.56 -76.75
N LYS A 12 62.72 -29.43 -76.14
CA LYS A 12 64.20 -29.64 -76.31
C LYS A 12 65.03 -28.33 -76.34
N THR A 13 66.05 -28.17 -75.67
CA THR A 13 67.24 -28.87 -75.23
C THR A 13 68.28 -27.89 -74.72
N ALA A 14 69.04 -28.28 -73.79
CA ALA A 14 70.50 -28.17 -73.71
C ALA A 14 71.06 -27.18 -72.66
N THR A 15 71.76 -27.77 -71.78
CA THR A 15 73.12 -27.56 -71.30
C THR A 15 73.30 -26.64 -70.08
N GLU A 16 73.37 -27.26 -69.00
CA GLU A 16 74.56 -27.42 -68.11
C GLU A 16 75.38 -26.16 -67.86
N ARG A 17 75.18 -25.59 -66.65
CA ARG A 17 76.30 -25.17 -65.78
C ARG A 17 75.86 -25.13 -64.36
N ASP A 18 76.34 -26.09 -63.55
CA ASP A 18 76.32 -26.05 -62.15
C ASP A 18 76.93 -24.78 -61.54
N VAL A 19 76.13 -24.00 -60.88
CA VAL A 19 76.61 -23.05 -59.89
C VAL A 19 75.79 -23.33 -58.66
N ALA A 20 76.40 -24.15 -57.80
CA ALA A 20 75.82 -24.35 -56.41
C ALA A 20 75.83 -23.01 -55.66
N TRP A 21 74.70 -22.43 -55.60
CA TRP A 21 74.45 -21.29 -54.71
C TRP A 21 73.76 -21.80 -53.47
N SER A 22 74.53 -21.97 -52.40
CA SER A 22 74.06 -22.33 -51.05
C SER A 22 73.69 -21.01 -50.39
N PRO A 23 72.40 -20.67 -50.14
CA PRO A 23 72.09 -19.57 -49.23
C PRO A 23 72.40 -20.00 -47.80
N GLU A 24 73.49 -19.54 -47.24
CA GLU A 24 73.70 -19.58 -45.80
C GLU A 24 72.56 -18.85 -45.11
N LEU A 25 71.67 -19.62 -44.49
CA LEU A 25 70.65 -19.09 -43.58
C LEU A 25 71.39 -18.47 -42.37
N PRO A 26 71.13 -17.18 -42.06
CA PRO A 26 71.73 -16.58 -40.89
C PRO A 26 71.26 -17.34 -39.63
N ALA A 27 72.21 -17.70 -38.83
CA ALA A 27 71.99 -18.40 -37.57
C ALA A 27 70.98 -17.62 -36.71
N ARG A 28 69.82 -18.24 -36.49
CA ARG A 28 68.80 -17.71 -35.55
C ARG A 28 69.45 -17.65 -34.17
N HIS A 29 69.87 -16.47 -33.79
CA HIS A 29 70.23 -16.15 -32.40
C HIS A 29 69.00 -16.46 -31.54
N LYS A 30 69.03 -17.53 -30.79
CA LYS A 30 68.07 -17.80 -29.70
C LYS A 30 68.29 -16.71 -28.64
N VAL A 31 67.58 -15.60 -28.79
CA VAL A 31 67.46 -14.64 -27.70
C VAL A 31 66.68 -15.32 -26.59
N LYS A 32 67.37 -15.73 -25.54
CA LYS A 32 66.73 -16.19 -24.32
C LYS A 32 65.83 -15.06 -23.80
N PRO A 33 64.50 -15.27 -23.68
CA PRO A 33 63.65 -14.23 -23.14
C PRO A 33 64.06 -13.97 -21.67
N ARG A 34 64.72 -12.87 -21.43
CA ARG A 34 64.92 -12.38 -20.06
C ARG A 34 63.53 -11.96 -19.59
N LEU A 35 62.89 -12.82 -18.78
CA LEU A 35 61.65 -12.52 -18.14
C LEU A 35 61.86 -11.21 -17.32
N ARG A 36 61.34 -10.14 -17.81
CA ARG A 36 61.35 -8.87 -17.07
C ARG A 36 60.30 -9.01 -15.95
N ILE A 37 60.73 -9.43 -14.78
CA ILE A 37 59.86 -9.77 -13.61
C ILE A 37 59.06 -8.52 -13.19
N ILE A 38 59.65 -7.32 -13.27
CA ILE A 38 59.01 -6.07 -12.89
C ILE A 38 57.72 -5.76 -13.68
N PRO A 39 57.71 -5.75 -15.06
CA PRO A 39 56.48 -5.50 -15.80
C PRO A 39 55.43 -6.62 -15.63
N VAL A 40 55.85 -7.87 -15.44
CA VAL A 40 54.91 -8.97 -15.13
C VAL A 40 54.27 -8.79 -13.76
N LEU A 41 55.04 -8.33 -12.79
CA LEU A 41 54.54 -8.08 -11.44
C LEU A 41 53.58 -6.87 -11.43
N ILE A 42 53.86 -5.82 -12.20
CA ILE A 42 52.97 -4.67 -12.36
C ILE A 42 51.64 -5.09 -13.02
N THR A 43 51.68 -5.89 -14.10
CA THR A 43 50.46 -6.38 -14.75
C THR A 43 49.65 -7.29 -13.83
N LEU A 44 50.29 -8.15 -13.03
CA LEU A 44 49.61 -9.00 -12.04
C LEU A 44 48.90 -8.15 -10.95
N VAL A 45 49.57 -7.13 -10.45
CA VAL A 45 49.00 -6.20 -9.46
C VAL A 45 47.81 -5.40 -10.03
N THR A 46 47.95 -4.90 -11.27
CA THR A 46 46.84 -4.17 -11.93
C THR A 46 45.65 -5.06 -12.21
N VAL A 47 45.88 -6.33 -12.65
CA VAL A 47 44.82 -7.31 -12.84
C VAL A 47 44.15 -7.68 -11.51
N ALA A 48 44.92 -7.91 -10.47
CA ALA A 48 44.38 -8.20 -9.14
C ALA A 48 43.52 -7.03 -8.59
N LEU A 49 44.01 -5.79 -8.78
CA LEU A 49 43.27 -4.59 -8.39
C LEU A 49 41.97 -4.44 -9.23
N ALA A 50 42.03 -4.68 -10.52
CA ALA A 50 40.86 -4.63 -11.41
C ALA A 50 39.81 -5.68 -11.05
N VAL A 51 40.26 -6.92 -10.72
CA VAL A 51 39.38 -7.99 -10.25
C VAL A 51 38.76 -7.66 -8.89
N ALA A 52 39.55 -7.11 -7.96
CA ALA A 52 39.06 -6.70 -6.64
C ALA A 52 38.04 -5.55 -6.74
N LEU A 53 38.31 -4.55 -7.57
CA LEU A 53 37.38 -3.46 -7.85
C LEU A 53 36.11 -3.95 -8.58
N GLY A 54 36.27 -4.83 -9.57
CA GLY A 54 35.17 -5.45 -10.28
C GLY A 54 34.25 -6.25 -9.34
N TRP A 55 34.85 -7.01 -8.42
CA TRP A 55 34.11 -7.78 -7.43
C TRP A 55 33.39 -6.86 -6.40
N ALA A 56 34.08 -5.85 -5.90
CA ALA A 56 33.47 -4.87 -5.01
C ALA A 56 32.32 -4.09 -5.67
N MET A 57 32.47 -3.71 -6.95
CA MET A 57 31.39 -3.11 -7.73
C MET A 57 30.23 -4.07 -7.99
N TRP A 58 30.54 -5.33 -8.29
CA TRP A 58 29.51 -6.36 -8.48
C TRP A 58 28.69 -6.58 -7.20
N ASP A 59 29.34 -6.70 -6.05
CA ASP A 59 28.68 -6.88 -4.76
C ASP A 59 27.82 -5.67 -4.38
N ALA A 60 28.34 -4.45 -4.61
CA ALA A 60 27.63 -3.21 -4.32
C ALA A 60 26.42 -2.98 -5.25
N TYR A 61 26.50 -3.36 -6.53
CA TYR A 61 25.44 -3.08 -7.51
C TYR A 61 24.46 -4.24 -7.70
N MET A 62 24.90 -5.49 -7.57
CA MET A 62 24.08 -6.67 -7.79
C MET A 62 23.53 -7.29 -6.49
N GLY A 63 24.09 -6.92 -5.34
CA GLY A 63 23.68 -7.45 -4.04
C GLY A 63 22.38 -6.87 -3.49
N ALA A 64 21.96 -5.69 -3.95
CA ALA A 64 20.73 -5.05 -3.47
C ALA A 64 19.51 -5.54 -4.28
N PRO A 65 18.49 -6.12 -3.64
CA PRO A 65 17.25 -6.50 -4.32
C PRO A 65 16.54 -5.27 -4.85
N TRP A 66 16.18 -5.31 -6.12
CA TRP A 66 15.47 -4.24 -6.78
C TRP A 66 14.35 -4.77 -7.69
N THR A 67 13.33 -3.94 -7.92
CA THR A 67 12.24 -4.24 -8.83
C THR A 67 11.77 -2.99 -9.57
N ARG A 68 11.32 -3.14 -10.82
CA ARG A 68 10.64 -2.09 -11.58
C ARG A 68 9.12 -2.14 -11.41
N ASP A 69 8.63 -3.17 -10.75
CA ASP A 69 7.22 -3.41 -10.55
C ASP A 69 6.83 -2.91 -9.14
N GLY A 70 6.97 -1.62 -8.94
CA GLY A 70 6.50 -0.91 -7.77
C GLY A 70 5.25 -0.09 -8.12
N THR A 71 4.26 -0.09 -7.26
CA THR A 71 3.03 0.69 -7.43
C THR A 71 2.77 1.54 -6.20
N VAL A 72 2.60 2.83 -6.39
CA VAL A 72 2.17 3.74 -5.33
C VAL A 72 0.72 3.45 -4.98
N ARG A 73 0.45 3.28 -3.70
CA ARG A 73 -0.86 3.02 -3.14
C ARG A 73 -1.21 4.09 -2.11
N VAL A 74 -2.51 4.22 -1.85
CA VAL A 74 -3.05 5.14 -0.86
C VAL A 74 -4.38 4.58 -0.36
N TYR A 75 -4.77 4.91 0.86
CA TYR A 75 -6.13 4.64 1.31
C TYR A 75 -7.09 5.65 0.71
N VAL A 76 -8.17 5.14 0.15
CA VAL A 76 -9.28 5.94 -0.36
C VAL A 76 -10.45 5.76 0.58
N VAL A 77 -10.87 6.85 1.22
CA VAL A 77 -12.03 6.88 2.09
C VAL A 77 -13.24 7.26 1.25
N THR A 78 -14.20 6.36 1.17
CA THR A 78 -15.47 6.63 0.49
C THR A 78 -16.48 7.17 1.46
N MET A 79 -17.01 8.36 1.18
CA MET A 79 -17.98 9.05 2.02
C MET A 79 -19.39 8.75 1.55
N ALA A 80 -20.16 8.15 2.44
CA ALA A 80 -21.59 7.89 2.26
C ALA A 80 -22.38 8.59 3.36
N PRO A 81 -23.49 9.26 3.03
CA PRO A 81 -24.35 9.89 4.03
C PRO A 81 -24.93 8.87 4.99
N GLU A 82 -25.06 9.27 6.25
CA GLU A 82 -25.72 8.47 7.29
C GLU A 82 -27.21 8.80 7.42
N VAL A 83 -27.64 9.89 6.80
CA VAL A 83 -29.05 10.33 6.72
C VAL A 83 -29.41 10.66 5.28
N ALA A 84 -30.68 10.49 4.92
CA ALA A 84 -31.16 10.74 3.56
C ALA A 84 -31.73 12.15 3.43
N GLY A 85 -31.57 12.76 2.27
CA GLY A 85 -32.16 14.09 1.98
C GLY A 85 -31.54 14.76 0.77
N ARG A 86 -32.03 15.94 0.44
CA ARG A 86 -31.52 16.76 -0.65
C ARG A 86 -30.22 17.44 -0.23
N ILE A 87 -29.22 17.45 -1.09
CA ILE A 87 -27.98 18.22 -0.88
C ILE A 87 -28.28 19.69 -1.13
N VAL A 88 -28.08 20.51 -0.10
CA VAL A 88 -28.35 21.96 -0.16
C VAL A 88 -27.08 22.79 -0.22
N GLU A 89 -25.97 22.27 0.25
CA GLU A 89 -24.64 22.88 0.14
C GLU A 89 -23.60 21.82 -0.24
N PHE A 90 -22.70 22.24 -1.12
CA PHE A 90 -21.60 21.39 -1.59
C PHE A 90 -20.36 22.26 -1.80
N PRO A 91 -19.66 22.64 -0.71
CA PRO A 91 -18.61 23.67 -0.77
C PRO A 91 -17.28 23.17 -1.35
N VAL A 92 -17.17 21.90 -1.72
CA VAL A 92 -15.92 21.30 -2.20
C VAL A 92 -15.96 21.04 -3.70
N ALA A 93 -14.77 21.12 -4.34
CA ALA A 93 -14.57 20.83 -5.74
C ALA A 93 -13.69 19.56 -5.92
N ASP A 94 -13.76 18.96 -7.10
CA ASP A 94 -12.90 17.84 -7.45
C ASP A 94 -11.42 18.24 -7.44
N ASN A 95 -10.56 17.37 -6.92
CA ASN A 95 -9.12 17.61 -6.68
C ASN A 95 -8.79 18.72 -5.67
N GLN A 96 -9.76 19.22 -4.92
CA GLN A 96 -9.51 20.15 -3.83
C GLN A 96 -8.93 19.43 -2.63
N PHE A 97 -7.91 20.04 -2.00
CA PHE A 97 -7.40 19.58 -0.71
C PHE A 97 -8.32 20.01 0.41
N VAL A 98 -8.64 19.10 1.31
CA VAL A 98 -9.46 19.31 2.51
C VAL A 98 -8.73 18.79 3.74
N HIS A 99 -8.99 19.46 4.87
CA HIS A 99 -8.48 19.01 6.16
C HIS A 99 -9.54 18.17 6.88
N LYS A 100 -9.07 17.36 7.80
CA LYS A 100 -9.95 16.63 8.71
C LYS A 100 -10.85 17.59 9.47
N GLY A 101 -12.16 17.37 9.40
CA GLY A 101 -13.18 18.22 10.00
C GLY A 101 -13.76 19.26 9.05
N ASP A 102 -13.20 19.45 7.84
CA ASP A 102 -13.77 20.36 6.85
C ASP A 102 -15.15 19.87 6.39
N LEU A 103 -16.05 20.80 6.16
CA LEU A 103 -17.40 20.51 5.66
C LEU A 103 -17.34 20.10 4.18
N LEU A 104 -17.85 18.93 3.88
CA LEU A 104 -17.89 18.39 2.52
C LEU A 104 -19.23 18.62 1.83
N MET A 105 -20.33 18.44 2.57
CA MET A 105 -21.68 18.67 2.06
C MET A 105 -22.67 18.87 3.21
N VAL A 106 -23.78 19.51 2.92
CA VAL A 106 -24.93 19.67 3.82
C VAL A 106 -26.17 19.07 3.18
N ILE A 107 -26.78 18.16 3.89
CA ILE A 107 -28.11 17.61 3.58
C ILE A 107 -29.14 18.50 4.22
N ASP A 108 -30.30 18.75 3.57
CA ASP A 108 -31.33 19.62 4.06
C ASP A 108 -31.72 19.30 5.52
N PRO A 109 -31.42 20.21 6.48
CA PRO A 109 -31.59 19.93 7.90
C PRO A 109 -33.03 20.21 8.39
N ARG A 110 -33.91 20.73 7.56
CA ARG A 110 -35.24 21.24 8.01
C ARG A 110 -36.08 20.15 8.68
N ASP A 111 -36.20 19.00 8.06
CA ASP A 111 -36.98 17.89 8.62
C ASP A 111 -36.37 17.35 9.92
N TYR A 112 -35.03 17.30 10.00
CA TYR A 112 -34.28 16.89 11.18
C TYR A 112 -34.42 17.90 12.32
N THR A 113 -34.43 19.21 12.03
CA THR A 113 -34.67 20.27 13.01
C THR A 113 -36.09 20.17 13.58
N ILE A 114 -37.09 19.91 12.74
CA ILE A 114 -38.47 19.68 13.20
C ILE A 114 -38.55 18.44 14.10
N ALA A 115 -37.81 17.35 13.74
CA ALA A 115 -37.78 16.14 14.55
C ALA A 115 -37.16 16.40 15.95
N VAL A 116 -36.09 17.20 16.05
CA VAL A 116 -35.51 17.63 17.33
C VAL A 116 -36.51 18.38 18.15
N SER A 117 -37.17 19.42 17.58
CA SER A 117 -38.18 20.23 18.28
C SER A 117 -39.36 19.39 18.79
N ARG A 118 -39.80 18.39 18.02
CA ARG A 118 -40.86 17.45 18.43
C ARG A 118 -40.41 16.59 19.60
N ALA A 119 -39.16 16.07 19.55
CA ALA A 119 -38.59 15.26 20.63
C ALA A 119 -38.38 16.08 21.91
N GLU A 120 -37.98 17.37 21.82
CA GLU A 120 -37.88 18.29 22.96
C GLU A 120 -39.23 18.51 23.64
N ALA A 121 -40.29 18.70 22.85
CA ALA A 121 -41.64 18.83 23.40
C ALA A 121 -42.09 17.53 24.14
N ALA A 122 -41.76 16.35 23.59
CA ALA A 122 -42.06 15.07 24.22
C ALA A 122 -41.28 14.88 25.55
N VAL A 123 -40.03 15.32 25.61
CA VAL A 123 -39.23 15.33 26.85
C VAL A 123 -39.90 16.20 27.91
N THR A 124 -40.29 17.43 27.57
CA THR A 124 -40.93 18.35 28.48
C THR A 124 -42.25 17.76 29.03
N GLN A 125 -43.05 17.13 28.18
CA GLN A 125 -44.30 16.49 28.60
C GLN A 125 -44.07 15.32 29.52
N THR A 126 -43.13 14.42 29.18
CA THR A 126 -42.85 13.22 29.97
C THR A 126 -42.17 13.57 31.28
N GLU A 127 -41.33 14.60 31.33
CA GLU A 127 -40.74 15.12 32.57
C GLU A 127 -41.84 15.62 33.54
N ALA A 128 -42.79 16.42 33.04
CA ALA A 128 -43.92 16.89 33.87
C ALA A 128 -44.75 15.75 34.43
N ASN A 129 -44.99 14.70 33.62
CA ASN A 129 -45.71 13.50 34.04
C ASN A 129 -44.94 12.71 35.11
N ALA A 130 -43.63 12.48 34.90
CA ALA A 130 -42.76 11.78 35.83
C ALA A 130 -42.67 12.53 37.17
N ARG A 131 -42.49 13.85 37.15
CA ARG A 131 -42.46 14.70 38.32
C ARG A 131 -43.78 14.64 39.11
N ASN A 132 -44.92 14.69 38.38
CA ASN A 132 -46.24 14.63 39.01
C ASN A 132 -46.47 13.24 39.70
N ALA A 133 -46.13 12.12 39.02
CA ALA A 133 -46.23 10.77 39.55
C ALA A 133 -45.33 10.57 40.78
N GLU A 134 -44.12 11.08 40.73
CA GLU A 134 -43.19 11.04 41.86
C GLU A 134 -43.72 11.81 43.06
N LEU A 135 -44.23 13.04 42.86
CA LEU A 135 -44.86 13.81 43.94
C LEU A 135 -46.12 13.14 44.51
N GLN A 136 -46.89 12.41 43.69
CA GLN A 136 -48.01 11.63 44.15
C GLN A 136 -47.56 10.43 44.99
N SER A 137 -46.58 9.70 44.53
CA SER A 137 -45.97 8.57 45.27
C SER A 137 -45.43 9.02 46.63
N GLN A 138 -44.65 10.09 46.67
CA GLN A 138 -44.11 10.66 47.92
C GLN A 138 -45.20 11.11 48.91
N ARG A 139 -46.26 11.72 48.40
CA ARG A 139 -47.42 12.13 49.25
C ARG A 139 -48.11 10.88 49.87
N ARG A 140 -48.33 9.85 49.07
CA ARG A 140 -48.97 8.60 49.55
C ARG A 140 -48.11 7.86 50.57
N GLN A 141 -46.78 7.84 50.37
CA GLN A 141 -45.86 7.25 51.35
C GLN A 141 -45.84 7.95 52.71
N LYS A 142 -46.14 9.24 52.77
CA LYS A 142 -46.20 10.02 54.03
C LYS A 142 -47.53 9.88 54.76
N LEU A 143 -48.56 9.29 54.17
CA LEU A 143 -49.85 9.08 54.82
C LEU A 143 -49.83 7.81 55.68
N THR A 144 -50.51 7.84 56.79
CA THR A 144 -50.66 6.69 57.72
C THR A 144 -51.46 5.56 57.07
N GLN A 145 -51.23 4.33 57.47
CA GLN A 145 -51.93 3.11 57.00
C GLN A 145 -53.44 3.16 57.13
N MET A 146 -54.00 4.00 58.03
CA MET A 146 -55.42 4.23 58.14
C MET A 146 -56.04 5.00 57.01
N ALA A 147 -55.24 5.76 56.28
CA ALA A 147 -55.67 6.66 55.19
C ALA A 147 -55.38 6.13 53.76
N VAL A 148 -54.45 5.15 53.61
CA VAL A 148 -54.02 4.61 52.32
C VAL A 148 -53.64 3.13 52.48
N THR A 149 -54.11 2.29 51.59
CA THR A 149 -53.76 0.86 51.60
C THR A 149 -52.31 0.64 51.15
N VAL A 150 -51.68 -0.50 51.54
CA VAL A 150 -50.35 -0.90 51.08
C VAL A 150 -50.32 -1.09 49.55
N GLU A 151 -51.41 -1.64 48.99
CA GLU A 151 -51.60 -1.82 47.55
C GLU A 151 -51.60 -0.50 46.81
N ASP A 152 -52.29 0.54 47.30
CA ASP A 152 -52.27 1.88 46.72
C ASP A 152 -50.86 2.48 46.74
N GLN A 153 -50.12 2.34 47.85
CA GLN A 153 -48.76 2.85 47.94
C GLN A 153 -47.83 2.16 46.89
N GLN A 154 -47.96 0.85 46.73
CA GLN A 154 -47.19 0.10 45.73
C GLN A 154 -47.57 0.52 44.30
N THR A 155 -48.86 0.72 44.04
CA THR A 155 -49.37 1.14 42.74
C THR A 155 -48.84 2.54 42.38
N TYR A 156 -48.83 3.51 43.26
CA TYR A 156 -48.30 4.85 43.02
C TYR A 156 -46.77 4.82 42.86
N ALA A 157 -46.05 3.99 43.60
CA ALA A 157 -44.62 3.78 43.46
C ALA A 157 -44.27 3.16 42.09
N ALA A 158 -45.02 2.13 41.71
CA ALA A 158 -44.85 1.49 40.39
C ALA A 158 -45.13 2.47 39.24
N ASN A 159 -46.19 3.31 39.36
CA ASN A 159 -46.50 4.33 38.38
C ASN A 159 -45.41 5.42 38.27
N ALA A 160 -44.80 5.85 39.39
CA ALA A 160 -43.67 6.76 39.39
C ALA A 160 -42.47 6.17 38.65
N VAL A 161 -42.12 4.90 38.86
CA VAL A 161 -41.07 4.19 38.15
C VAL A 161 -41.41 4.11 36.65
N ALA A 162 -42.62 3.76 36.29
CA ALA A 162 -43.06 3.62 34.90
C ALA A 162 -42.99 4.99 34.14
N THR A 163 -43.46 6.05 34.76
CA THR A 163 -43.42 7.41 34.17
C THR A 163 -41.98 7.93 34.07
N GLN A 164 -41.11 7.60 35.06
CA GLN A 164 -39.70 7.90 34.99
C GLN A 164 -39.00 7.18 33.81
N ALA A 165 -39.34 5.92 33.57
CA ALA A 165 -38.84 5.18 32.41
C ALA A 165 -39.28 5.77 31.08
N GLN A 166 -40.53 6.27 31.01
CA GLN A 166 -41.04 7.01 29.84
C GLN A 166 -40.25 8.31 29.57
N TYR A 167 -39.89 9.04 30.62
CA TYR A 167 -39.05 10.23 30.53
C TYR A 167 -37.66 9.90 29.99
N GLN A 168 -37.01 8.83 30.49
CA GLN A 168 -35.74 8.36 30.02
C GLN A 168 -35.80 7.93 28.51
N GLN A 169 -36.89 7.28 28.11
CA GLN A 169 -37.12 6.95 26.70
C GLN A 169 -37.24 8.20 25.81
N ALA A 170 -37.91 9.26 26.28
CA ALA A 170 -38.04 10.52 25.58
C ALA A 170 -36.69 11.22 25.43
N LEU A 171 -35.82 11.19 26.46
CA LEU A 171 -34.45 11.71 26.38
C LEU A 171 -33.64 10.97 25.32
N ALA A 172 -33.66 9.63 25.30
CA ALA A 172 -32.98 8.84 24.30
C ALA A 172 -33.47 9.14 22.87
N ASN A 173 -34.78 9.37 22.69
CA ASN A 173 -35.35 9.78 21.40
C ASN A 173 -34.85 11.17 20.96
N LEU A 174 -34.72 12.10 21.91
CA LEU A 174 -34.18 13.45 21.65
C LEU A 174 -32.71 13.35 21.21
N ASP A 175 -31.90 12.56 21.92
CA ASP A 175 -30.50 12.36 21.57
C ASP A 175 -30.36 11.76 20.16
N GLN A 176 -31.19 10.77 19.82
CA GLN A 176 -31.22 10.22 18.47
C GLN A 176 -31.57 11.25 17.41
N ALA A 177 -32.55 12.13 17.68
CA ALA A 177 -32.93 13.20 16.75
C ALA A 177 -31.80 14.22 16.57
N ARG A 178 -31.06 14.57 17.62
CA ARG A 178 -29.90 15.46 17.58
C ARG A 178 -28.75 14.85 16.77
N VAL A 179 -28.43 13.58 16.99
CA VAL A 179 -27.43 12.86 16.20
C VAL A 179 -27.80 12.85 14.71
N ASN A 180 -29.07 12.61 14.38
CA ASN A 180 -29.51 12.63 12.98
C ASN A 180 -29.41 14.04 12.38
N LEU A 181 -29.65 15.11 13.14
CA LEU A 181 -29.43 16.47 12.70
C LEU A 181 -27.94 16.78 12.49
N GLU A 182 -27.08 16.36 13.38
CA GLU A 182 -25.62 16.49 13.23
C GLU A 182 -25.12 15.80 11.95
N ARG A 183 -25.64 14.60 11.65
CA ARG A 183 -25.31 13.81 10.45
C ARG A 183 -25.73 14.46 9.14
N THR A 184 -26.55 15.52 9.17
CA THR A 184 -26.85 16.31 7.96
C THR A 184 -25.64 17.09 7.47
N GLN A 185 -24.66 17.36 8.34
CA GLN A 185 -23.39 17.98 8.00
C GLN A 185 -22.31 16.91 7.88
N VAL A 186 -21.87 16.63 6.67
CA VAL A 186 -20.88 15.62 6.39
C VAL A 186 -19.49 16.26 6.36
N HIS A 187 -18.63 15.84 7.29
CA HIS A 187 -17.28 16.35 7.44
C HIS A 187 -16.22 15.33 6.99
N SER A 188 -15.05 15.83 6.59
CA SER A 188 -13.93 15.00 6.23
C SER A 188 -13.34 14.27 7.45
N PRO A 189 -13.18 12.93 7.42
CA PRO A 189 -12.53 12.19 8.49
C PRO A 189 -10.98 12.24 8.42
N VAL A 190 -10.41 12.65 7.28
CA VAL A 190 -8.97 12.65 6.99
C VAL A 190 -8.52 13.94 6.33
N ASN A 191 -7.21 14.19 6.31
CA ASN A 191 -6.60 15.19 5.45
C ASN A 191 -6.40 14.58 4.07
N GLY A 192 -6.76 15.29 2.99
CA GLY A 192 -6.54 14.69 1.68
C GLY A 192 -7.22 15.43 0.54
N TRP A 193 -7.22 14.79 -0.62
CA TRP A 193 -7.83 15.36 -1.82
C TRP A 193 -9.17 14.74 -2.09
N VAL A 194 -10.15 15.61 -2.37
CA VAL A 194 -11.44 15.18 -2.88
C VAL A 194 -11.23 14.58 -4.27
N THR A 195 -11.76 13.40 -4.50
CA THR A 195 -11.78 12.78 -5.80
C THR A 195 -13.15 12.15 -6.05
N HIS A 196 -13.51 12.04 -7.31
CA HIS A 196 -14.72 11.33 -7.72
C HIS A 196 -16.00 11.84 -7.05
N LEU A 197 -16.35 13.10 -7.34
CA LEU A 197 -17.64 13.70 -6.97
C LEU A 197 -18.74 13.08 -7.81
N LEU A 198 -19.60 12.23 -7.18
CA LEU A 198 -20.71 11.54 -7.84
C LEU A 198 -22.05 12.31 -7.74
N ALA A 199 -22.14 13.30 -6.87
CA ALA A 199 -23.35 14.08 -6.65
C ALA A 199 -23.12 15.56 -6.91
N GLN A 200 -24.21 16.24 -7.19
CA GLN A 200 -24.27 17.69 -7.41
C GLN A 200 -25.23 18.35 -6.44
N LEU A 201 -25.13 19.68 -6.34
CA LEU A 201 -26.07 20.48 -5.57
C LEU A 201 -27.51 20.24 -6.07
N GLY A 202 -28.40 19.89 -5.16
CA GLY A 202 -29.80 19.58 -5.45
C GLY A 202 -30.12 18.09 -5.63
N ASP A 203 -29.12 17.25 -5.74
CA ASP A 203 -29.32 15.80 -5.79
C ASP A 203 -29.85 15.27 -4.45
N TYR A 204 -30.47 14.10 -4.51
CA TYR A 204 -30.96 13.40 -3.33
C TYR A 204 -29.96 12.34 -2.87
N ALA A 205 -29.41 12.53 -1.69
CA ALA A 205 -28.48 11.60 -1.05
C ALA A 205 -29.24 10.48 -0.34
N ASN A 206 -28.84 9.24 -0.59
CA ASN A 206 -29.37 8.06 0.09
C ASN A 206 -28.37 7.53 1.11
N VAL A 207 -28.87 6.96 2.19
CA VAL A 207 -28.01 6.35 3.24
C VAL A 207 -27.16 5.22 2.64
N GLY A 208 -25.86 5.27 2.92
CA GLY A 208 -24.91 4.24 2.46
C GLY A 208 -24.49 4.33 0.99
N GLN A 209 -24.99 5.30 0.24
CA GLN A 209 -24.58 5.53 -1.15
C GLN A 209 -23.31 6.37 -1.19
N ASN A 210 -22.24 5.87 -1.81
CA ASN A 210 -21.01 6.64 -1.98
C ASN A 210 -21.26 7.88 -2.83
N ILE A 211 -20.87 9.04 -2.31
CA ILE A 211 -21.06 10.34 -2.97
C ILE A 211 -19.72 11.02 -3.26
N ILE A 212 -18.78 10.92 -2.33
CA ILE A 212 -17.45 11.53 -2.39
C ILE A 212 -16.42 10.47 -2.05
N SER A 213 -15.28 10.48 -2.74
CA SER A 213 -14.11 9.74 -2.33
C SER A 213 -12.99 10.70 -1.95
N LEU A 214 -12.28 10.39 -0.86
CA LEU A 214 -11.14 11.17 -0.37
C LEU A 214 -9.88 10.31 -0.47
N VAL A 215 -8.85 10.85 -1.07
CA VAL A 215 -7.50 10.27 -1.06
C VAL A 215 -6.79 10.76 0.19
N ASP A 216 -6.52 9.87 1.14
CA ASP A 216 -5.89 10.22 2.41
C ASP A 216 -4.41 10.59 2.19
N ALA A 217 -4.08 11.86 2.41
CA ALA A 217 -2.74 12.41 2.18
C ALA A 217 -1.65 11.78 3.05
N ASP A 218 -2.01 11.28 4.22
CA ASP A 218 -1.09 10.77 5.22
C ASP A 218 -0.87 9.24 5.10
N SER A 219 -1.49 8.60 4.08
CA SER A 219 -1.53 7.15 3.97
C SER A 219 -0.81 6.56 2.76
N PHE A 220 0.04 7.31 2.08
CA PHE A 220 0.76 6.80 0.91
C PHE A 220 1.80 5.74 1.28
N TRP A 221 1.85 4.67 0.49
CA TRP A 221 2.88 3.64 0.55
C TRP A 221 3.21 3.13 -0.84
N VAL A 222 4.23 2.30 -0.97
CA VAL A 222 4.57 1.64 -2.23
C VAL A 222 4.56 0.14 -2.04
N ASP A 223 3.83 -0.57 -2.89
CA ASP A 223 3.91 -2.02 -3.00
C ASP A 223 4.98 -2.34 -4.06
N GLY A 224 6.13 -2.86 -3.64
CA GLY A 224 7.17 -3.37 -4.53
C GLY A 224 7.00 -4.89 -4.70
N TYR A 225 6.90 -5.36 -5.94
CA TYR A 225 6.74 -6.79 -6.25
C TYR A 225 8.10 -7.41 -6.50
N PHE A 226 8.63 -8.11 -5.51
CA PHE A 226 9.92 -8.79 -5.59
C PHE A 226 9.76 -10.27 -5.89
N GLU A 227 10.71 -10.84 -6.63
CA GLU A 227 10.76 -12.28 -6.84
C GLU A 227 11.05 -13.02 -5.53
N GLU A 228 10.42 -14.18 -5.33
CA GLU A 228 10.55 -15.00 -4.11
C GLU A 228 12.00 -15.36 -3.76
N ILE A 229 12.87 -15.45 -4.75
CA ILE A 229 14.30 -15.72 -4.57
C ILE A 229 15.06 -14.60 -3.85
N ASN A 230 14.55 -13.36 -3.91
CA ASN A 230 15.16 -12.18 -3.29
C ASN A 230 14.67 -11.92 -1.86
N LEU A 231 13.56 -12.56 -1.45
CA LEU A 231 12.95 -12.31 -0.14
C LEU A 231 13.85 -12.65 1.05
N GLY A 232 14.76 -13.62 0.88
CA GLY A 232 15.69 -14.02 1.94
C GLY A 232 16.65 -12.90 2.38
N SER A 233 16.83 -11.88 1.55
CA SER A 233 17.68 -10.71 1.81
C SER A 233 16.91 -9.48 2.28
N ILE A 234 15.57 -9.49 2.22
CA ILE A 234 14.69 -8.37 2.58
C ILE A 234 14.15 -8.58 3.99
N HIS A 235 14.28 -7.55 4.83
CA HIS A 235 13.78 -7.58 6.21
C HIS A 235 12.97 -6.31 6.52
N GLU A 236 12.04 -6.44 7.46
CA GLU A 236 11.30 -5.30 7.99
C GLU A 236 12.26 -4.26 8.60
N GLY A 237 12.06 -2.99 8.26
CA GLY A 237 12.92 -1.87 8.65
C GLY A 237 14.13 -1.63 7.74
N ASP A 238 14.36 -2.43 6.69
CA ASP A 238 15.42 -2.16 5.73
C ASP A 238 15.13 -0.87 4.96
N PRO A 239 16.14 0.02 4.76
CA PRO A 239 15.97 1.22 3.96
C PRO A 239 15.61 0.90 2.52
N ALA A 240 14.68 1.66 1.97
CA ALA A 240 14.23 1.51 0.60
C ALA A 240 14.29 2.84 -0.15
N GLU A 241 14.70 2.78 -1.39
CA GLU A 241 14.70 3.88 -2.34
C GLU A 241 13.65 3.63 -3.42
N VAL A 242 12.72 4.57 -3.55
CA VAL A 242 11.63 4.49 -4.50
C VAL A 242 11.81 5.60 -5.52
N LYS A 243 11.93 5.24 -6.79
CA LYS A 243 12.02 6.18 -7.91
C LYS A 243 10.75 6.10 -8.74
N PRO A 244 9.80 7.06 -8.59
CA PRO A 244 8.61 7.13 -9.44
C PRO A 244 9.02 7.34 -10.91
N MET A 245 8.30 6.72 -11.85
CA MET A 245 8.72 6.69 -13.25
C MET A 245 8.72 8.09 -13.92
N GLY A 246 7.88 9.00 -13.45
CA GLY A 246 7.78 10.38 -13.99
C GLY A 246 8.76 11.38 -13.38
N TYR A 247 9.55 10.99 -12.37
CA TYR A 247 10.41 11.91 -11.62
C TYR A 247 11.86 11.46 -11.60
N SER A 248 12.77 12.41 -11.49
CA SER A 248 14.21 12.14 -11.31
C SER A 248 14.60 11.98 -9.84
N GLN A 249 13.82 12.56 -8.93
CA GLN A 249 14.03 12.52 -7.49
C GLN A 249 13.70 11.13 -6.94
N ILE A 250 14.42 10.76 -5.88
CA ILE A 250 14.24 9.51 -5.16
C ILE A 250 13.45 9.79 -3.88
N VAL A 251 12.34 9.09 -3.71
CA VAL A 251 11.55 9.06 -2.48
C VAL A 251 12.19 8.04 -1.55
N ARG A 252 12.43 8.42 -0.31
CA ARG A 252 13.03 7.55 0.71
C ARG A 252 11.96 6.93 1.58
N GLY A 253 12.22 5.69 1.96
CA GLY A 253 11.33 4.93 2.82
C GLY A 253 12.02 3.73 3.43
N HIS A 254 11.24 2.89 4.07
CA HIS A 254 11.72 1.63 4.63
C HIS A 254 10.69 0.53 4.41
N VAL A 255 11.14 -0.72 4.48
CA VAL A 255 10.27 -1.90 4.41
C VAL A 255 9.39 -1.94 5.67
N ASP A 256 8.09 -1.78 5.49
CA ASP A 256 7.09 -1.89 6.56
C ASP A 256 6.74 -3.35 6.82
N SER A 257 6.41 -4.08 5.76
CA SER A 257 6.01 -5.47 5.89
C SER A 257 6.18 -6.24 4.58
N ILE A 258 6.26 -7.57 4.70
CA ILE A 258 6.29 -8.51 3.58
C ILE A 258 4.98 -9.28 3.57
N SER A 259 4.27 -9.26 2.45
CA SER A 259 3.00 -9.98 2.31
C SER A 259 3.18 -11.48 2.53
N ARG A 260 2.34 -12.04 3.41
CA ARG A 260 2.40 -13.47 3.77
C ARG A 260 1.46 -14.33 2.92
N ALA A 261 0.68 -13.71 2.04
CA ALA A 261 -0.24 -14.43 1.17
C ALA A 261 -0.35 -13.73 -0.19
N ILE A 262 -0.34 -14.53 -1.23
CA ILE A 262 -0.64 -14.10 -2.60
C ILE A 262 -1.72 -15.02 -3.17
N ASN A 263 -2.55 -14.47 -4.04
CA ASN A 263 -3.52 -15.27 -4.76
C ASN A 263 -2.83 -15.93 -5.97
N VAL A 264 -2.70 -17.25 -5.91
CA VAL A 264 -2.18 -18.05 -7.03
C VAL A 264 -3.28 -18.97 -7.58
N PRO A 265 -3.32 -19.22 -8.90
CA PRO A 265 -4.40 -20.01 -9.53
C PRO A 265 -4.60 -21.40 -8.91
N ASN A 266 -3.54 -22.01 -8.39
CA ASN A 266 -3.58 -23.33 -7.77
C ASN A 266 -3.99 -23.34 -6.30
N ALA A 267 -4.19 -22.17 -5.68
CA ALA A 267 -4.56 -22.07 -4.26
C ALA A 267 -6.08 -22.00 -4.05
N GLN A 268 -6.86 -21.83 -5.11
CA GLN A 268 -8.32 -21.75 -4.99
C GLN A 268 -8.92 -23.16 -4.94
N ALA A 269 -9.61 -23.45 -3.85
CA ALA A 269 -10.49 -24.62 -3.79
C ALA A 269 -11.69 -24.41 -4.73
N ASN A 270 -12.12 -25.47 -5.43
CA ASN A 270 -13.37 -25.45 -6.17
C ASN A 270 -14.57 -25.37 -5.20
N GLN A 271 -15.80 -25.27 -5.75
CA GLN A 271 -17.03 -25.22 -4.94
C GLN A 271 -17.23 -26.46 -4.04
N GLN A 272 -16.57 -27.58 -4.34
CA GLN A 272 -16.58 -28.80 -3.55
C GLN A 272 -15.46 -28.84 -2.48
N GLY A 273 -14.67 -27.77 -2.34
CA GLY A 273 -13.57 -27.70 -1.37
C GLY A 273 -12.30 -28.45 -1.77
N LEU A 274 -12.20 -28.93 -3.01
CA LEU A 274 -11.03 -29.63 -3.52
C LEU A 274 -10.04 -28.64 -4.19
N ALA A 275 -8.75 -28.87 -3.97
CA ALA A 275 -7.70 -28.07 -4.59
C ALA A 275 -7.73 -28.23 -6.12
N THR A 276 -7.78 -27.10 -6.83
CA THR A 276 -7.67 -27.09 -8.29
C THR A 276 -6.19 -27.06 -8.66
N VAL A 277 -5.70 -28.11 -9.30
CA VAL A 277 -4.30 -28.20 -9.78
C VAL A 277 -4.32 -28.06 -11.30
N ASN A 278 -3.75 -26.97 -11.81
CA ASN A 278 -3.52 -26.79 -13.23
C ASN A 278 -2.18 -27.47 -13.60
N PRO A 279 -2.14 -28.36 -14.59
CA PRO A 279 -0.88 -28.93 -15.05
C PRO A 279 -0.01 -27.81 -15.65
N ILE A 280 1.19 -27.63 -15.11
CA ILE A 280 2.14 -26.65 -15.59
C ILE A 280 3.03 -27.32 -16.62
N PHE A 281 2.83 -27.02 -17.90
CA PHE A 281 3.68 -27.48 -19.00
C PHE A 281 4.81 -26.50 -19.36
N THR A 282 5.22 -25.64 -18.41
CA THR A 282 6.28 -24.68 -18.67
C THR A 282 7.64 -25.30 -18.40
N TRP A 283 8.51 -25.26 -19.39
CA TRP A 283 9.94 -25.65 -19.31
C TRP A 283 10.70 -24.92 -18.19
N VAL A 284 10.35 -23.66 -17.93
CA VAL A 284 10.95 -22.83 -16.88
C VAL A 284 9.87 -22.41 -15.88
N ARG A 285 10.06 -22.78 -14.63
CA ARG A 285 9.22 -22.31 -13.53
C ARG A 285 9.64 -20.87 -13.17
N LEU A 286 8.79 -19.92 -13.47
CA LEU A 286 9.01 -18.53 -13.07
C LEU A 286 8.79 -18.36 -11.56
N ALA A 287 9.69 -17.61 -10.93
CA ALA A 287 9.54 -17.24 -9.53
C ALA A 287 8.25 -16.41 -9.32
N GLN A 288 7.57 -16.67 -8.22
CA GLN A 288 6.41 -15.87 -7.84
C GLN A 288 6.85 -14.47 -7.39
N ARG A 289 5.98 -13.49 -7.61
CA ARG A 289 6.21 -12.11 -7.15
C ARG A 289 5.44 -11.87 -5.87
N ILE A 290 6.17 -11.48 -4.84
CA ILE A 290 5.62 -11.22 -3.51
C ILE A 290 5.63 -9.72 -3.27
N PRO A 291 4.48 -9.11 -2.91
CA PRO A 291 4.43 -7.71 -2.58
C PRO A 291 5.13 -7.43 -1.25
N VAL A 292 6.03 -6.47 -1.28
CA VAL A 292 6.71 -5.89 -0.13
C VAL A 292 6.20 -4.47 0.02
N ARG A 293 5.61 -4.17 1.18
CA ARG A 293 5.10 -2.85 1.50
C ARG A 293 6.23 -1.96 1.99
N ILE A 294 6.34 -0.79 1.40
CA ILE A 294 7.34 0.20 1.73
C ILE A 294 6.63 1.44 2.24
N HIS A 295 6.91 1.79 3.49
CA HIS A 295 6.48 3.05 4.07
C HIS A 295 7.31 4.20 3.50
N ILE A 296 6.67 5.33 3.21
CA ILE A 296 7.33 6.52 2.70
C ILE A 296 7.69 7.41 3.90
N ASP A 297 8.98 7.65 4.11
CA ASP A 297 9.47 8.48 5.20
C ASP A 297 9.58 9.95 4.78
N GLU A 298 10.02 10.19 3.54
CA GLU A 298 10.29 11.55 3.03
C GLU A 298 9.96 11.62 1.55
N VAL A 299 9.14 12.62 1.19
CA VAL A 299 8.82 12.95 -0.20
C VAL A 299 9.58 14.23 -0.56
N PRO A 300 10.50 14.21 -1.54
CA PRO A 300 11.23 15.40 -1.97
C PRO A 300 10.29 16.47 -2.55
N GLU A 301 10.67 17.74 -2.42
CA GLU A 301 9.94 18.83 -3.03
C GLU A 301 9.79 18.65 -4.54
N GLY A 302 8.59 18.92 -5.06
CA GLY A 302 8.27 18.78 -6.49
C GLY A 302 7.80 17.39 -6.91
N VAL A 303 7.79 16.39 -6.03
CA VAL A 303 7.20 15.07 -6.30
C VAL A 303 5.75 15.06 -5.82
N VAL A 304 4.82 14.90 -6.74
CA VAL A 304 3.40 14.71 -6.45
C VAL A 304 3.09 13.22 -6.61
N LEU A 305 2.78 12.57 -5.49
CA LEU A 305 2.40 11.16 -5.48
C LEU A 305 0.92 11.01 -5.87
N SER A 306 0.64 10.04 -6.73
CA SER A 306 -0.72 9.65 -7.08
C SER A 306 -0.87 8.14 -7.00
N ALA A 307 -2.03 7.68 -6.55
CA ALA A 307 -2.34 6.25 -6.54
C ALA A 307 -2.23 5.64 -7.94
N GLY A 308 -1.62 4.48 -8.03
CA GLY A 308 -1.43 3.79 -9.30
C GLY A 308 -0.17 4.18 -10.08
N MET A 309 0.60 5.18 -9.63
CA MET A 309 1.90 5.48 -10.25
C MET A 309 2.85 4.29 -10.13
N THR A 310 3.59 4.02 -11.20
CA THR A 310 4.64 3.01 -11.21
C THR A 310 5.96 3.57 -10.71
N ALA A 311 6.72 2.75 -10.00
CA ALA A 311 8.02 3.12 -9.46
C ALA A 311 9.01 1.96 -9.56
N THR A 312 10.29 2.32 -9.67
CA THR A 312 11.39 1.39 -9.41
C THR A 312 11.71 1.44 -7.93
N VAL A 313 11.82 0.29 -7.32
CA VAL A 313 12.11 0.14 -5.89
C VAL A 313 13.42 -0.61 -5.74
N GLN A 314 14.32 -0.08 -4.92
CA GLN A 314 15.55 -0.71 -4.48
C GLN A 314 15.56 -0.78 -2.97
N ILE A 315 15.84 -1.95 -2.42
CA ILE A 315 15.99 -2.14 -0.98
C ILE A 315 17.48 -2.32 -0.69
N ASN A 316 17.99 -1.59 0.30
CA ASN A 316 19.36 -1.67 0.75
C ASN A 316 19.41 -2.46 2.06
N PRO A 317 19.61 -3.81 2.01
CA PRO A 317 19.57 -4.63 3.20
C PRO A 317 20.63 -4.18 4.21
N ARG A 318 20.25 -4.02 5.47
CA ARG A 318 21.22 -3.79 6.54
C ARG A 318 22.08 -5.04 6.71
N PRO A 319 23.40 -4.91 6.92
CA PRO A 319 24.24 -6.08 7.21
C PRO A 319 23.65 -6.76 8.45
N LYS A 320 23.36 -8.08 8.33
CA LYS A 320 22.85 -8.86 9.47
C LYS A 320 23.78 -8.66 10.66
N PRO A 321 23.26 -8.30 11.85
CA PRO A 321 24.05 -8.37 13.06
C PRO A 321 24.56 -9.82 13.14
N SER A 322 25.87 -9.99 13.19
CA SER A 322 26.50 -11.29 13.33
C SER A 322 25.82 -12.01 14.50
N VAL A 323 25.11 -13.08 14.23
CA VAL A 323 24.53 -13.94 15.28
C VAL A 323 25.72 -14.44 16.08
N VAL A 324 26.00 -13.78 17.19
CA VAL A 324 26.93 -14.29 18.21
C VAL A 324 26.34 -15.62 18.67
N ASN A 325 26.94 -16.69 18.20
CA ASN A 325 26.54 -18.06 18.51
C ASN A 325 26.64 -18.26 20.04
N PRO A 326 25.54 -18.44 20.79
CA PRO A 326 25.57 -18.55 22.24
C PRO A 326 26.12 -19.91 22.74
N LYS A 327 26.77 -20.70 21.88
CA LYS A 327 27.38 -21.99 22.24
C LYS A 327 28.88 -21.88 22.48
N ARG A 328 29.31 -21.04 23.40
CA ARG A 328 30.63 -21.16 24.07
C ARG A 328 30.56 -20.57 25.48
N ILE A 329 29.73 -21.16 26.33
CA ILE A 329 29.96 -21.10 27.76
C ILE A 329 29.80 -22.55 28.23
N ARG A 330 30.94 -23.20 28.39
CA ARG A 330 31.15 -24.33 29.29
C ARG A 330 31.77 -23.79 30.55
#